data_734563ee95295bf4a2f775b88eafa51c
#
_entry.id   734563ee95295bf4a2f775b88eafa51c
#
_cell.length_a   1.000
_cell.length_b   1.000
_cell.length_c   1.000
_cell.angle_alpha   90.00
_cell.angle_beta   90.00
_cell.angle_gamma   90.00
#
_symmetry.space_group_name_H-M   'P 1'
#
loop_
_entity.id
_entity.type
_entity.pdbx_description
1 polymer ?
#
loop_
_entity_poly.entity_id
_entity_poly.type
_entity_poly.pdbx_seq_one_letter_code
_entity_poly.pdbx_strand_id
1 'polypeptide(L)'
;MRLADFILRDMELILVQWEAFAATLVPAAATMEAAGLRDHAQQILHAVAQDLRTSQTRDAQREKSLGRAPALLDATETAAQTHALLRAQAGFNINQLAAEYRALRASVLRLWMDDCEPAAPELEDVIRFNEAIDQALAESVAFFSAQVEQSRNLLLGMLGHDMRSPLQAIQATASYLAALHAGERVSDAAGRLIRSGARMQTLLDDLTDFSRTKLGLGINVIPASINLAEMLADELDEMRRIHPDRQIELHMSGDLRGVWDGRRLQQLLGNLVLNAVKYGAQDTPVRVAVTGDAKHVCINVKNSGPAIEPAMLRRIFDPLSRGEDARSRDNSAGGLGLGLYIARGIAEAHHGVIEARSDTTETSFSVSLPRADPS
;
A
#
# COMPACT_ATOMS: atom_id res chain seq x y z
N MET A 1 -4.85 47.62 -10.99
CA MET A 1 -3.84 46.78 -11.72
C MET A 1 -4.25 45.32 -11.63
N ARG A 2 -4.27 44.56 -12.72
CA ARG A 2 -4.64 43.15 -12.72
C ARG A 2 -3.70 42.32 -11.82
N LEU A 3 -4.25 41.35 -11.10
CA LEU A 3 -3.49 40.56 -10.13
C LEU A 3 -2.33 39.79 -10.77
N ALA A 4 -2.50 39.29 -12.00
CA ALA A 4 -1.41 38.63 -12.74
C ALA A 4 -0.21 39.55 -12.99
N ASP A 5 -0.47 40.83 -13.32
CA ASP A 5 0.59 41.82 -13.59
C ASP A 5 1.30 42.23 -12.31
N PHE A 6 0.54 42.34 -11.20
CA PHE A 6 1.10 42.55 -9.87
C PHE A 6 2.04 41.42 -9.44
N ILE A 7 1.59 40.17 -9.55
CA ILE A 7 2.42 39.00 -9.18
C ILE A 7 3.75 39.01 -9.92
N LEU A 8 3.74 39.33 -11.24
CA LEU A 8 4.96 39.34 -12.04
C LEU A 8 5.85 40.54 -11.76
N ARG A 9 5.26 41.72 -11.41
CA ARG A 9 6.01 42.93 -11.08
C ARG A 9 6.70 42.82 -9.72
N ASP A 10 5.96 42.35 -8.70
CA ASP A 10 6.38 42.36 -7.31
C ASP A 10 6.75 40.97 -6.77
N MET A 11 7.13 40.08 -7.69
CA MET A 11 7.51 38.68 -7.39
C MET A 11 8.48 38.59 -6.21
N GLU A 12 9.52 39.41 -6.22
CA GLU A 12 10.56 39.41 -5.20
C GLU A 12 10.01 39.74 -3.80
N LEU A 13 9.12 40.70 -3.71
CA LEU A 13 8.50 41.13 -2.46
C LEU A 13 7.62 40.00 -1.88
N ILE A 14 6.88 39.30 -2.74
CA ILE A 14 6.07 38.14 -2.37
C ILE A 14 6.96 36.99 -1.85
N LEU A 15 8.05 36.70 -2.56
CA LEU A 15 8.97 35.62 -2.20
C LEU A 15 9.68 35.87 -0.86
N VAL A 16 10.07 37.12 -0.56
CA VAL A 16 10.65 37.50 0.75
C VAL A 16 9.67 37.21 1.90
N GLN A 17 8.39 37.58 1.73
CA GLN A 17 7.39 37.29 2.77
C GLN A 17 7.16 35.78 2.93
N TRP A 18 7.13 35.05 1.86
CA TRP A 18 6.94 33.60 1.91
C TRP A 18 8.15 32.90 2.56
N GLU A 19 9.38 33.24 2.16
CA GLU A 19 10.61 32.71 2.74
C GLU A 19 10.65 32.93 4.26
N ALA A 20 10.31 34.15 4.70
CA ALA A 20 10.22 34.47 6.13
C ALA A 20 9.20 33.59 6.85
N PHE A 21 8.07 33.28 6.24
CA PHE A 21 7.09 32.37 6.80
C PHE A 21 7.60 30.91 6.80
N ALA A 22 8.11 30.43 5.66
CA ALA A 22 8.59 29.04 5.52
C ALA A 22 9.71 28.72 6.53
N ALA A 23 10.59 29.68 6.80
CA ALA A 23 11.64 29.57 7.82
C ALA A 23 11.11 29.33 9.25
N THR A 24 9.85 29.69 9.53
CA THR A 24 9.21 29.42 10.83
C THR A 24 8.74 27.99 11.01
N LEU A 25 8.71 27.18 9.95
CA LEU A 25 8.19 25.80 9.97
C LEU A 25 9.24 24.79 10.46
N VAL A 26 9.81 25.03 11.63
CA VAL A 26 10.78 24.14 12.27
C VAL A 26 10.12 22.83 12.76
N PRO A 27 10.87 21.70 12.87
CA PRO A 27 12.33 21.57 12.62
C PRO A 27 12.72 21.39 11.15
N ALA A 28 11.78 21.08 10.25
CA ALA A 28 12.09 20.74 8.86
C ALA A 28 12.77 21.89 8.10
N ALA A 29 12.33 23.13 8.28
CA ALA A 29 12.92 24.30 7.64
C ALA A 29 14.38 24.58 8.09
N ALA A 30 14.77 24.13 9.26
CA ALA A 30 16.13 24.38 9.81
C ALA A 30 17.23 23.67 9.02
N THR A 31 16.90 22.65 8.23
CA THR A 31 17.85 21.88 7.39
C THR A 31 17.95 22.38 5.96
N MET A 32 17.14 23.36 5.57
CA MET A 32 17.09 23.90 4.21
C MET A 32 17.82 25.22 4.11
N GLU A 33 18.59 25.39 3.04
CA GLU A 33 19.14 26.70 2.69
C GLU A 33 18.04 27.65 2.17
N ALA A 34 18.20 28.95 2.34
CA ALA A 34 17.25 29.99 1.90
C ALA A 34 16.89 29.84 0.40
N ALA A 35 17.85 29.50 -0.44
CA ALA A 35 17.63 29.24 -1.86
C ALA A 35 16.67 28.06 -2.10
N GLY A 36 16.80 26.97 -1.35
CA GLY A 36 15.92 25.81 -1.44
C GLY A 36 14.50 26.06 -0.91
N LEU A 37 14.34 26.99 0.04
CA LEU A 37 13.02 27.44 0.49
C LEU A 37 12.30 28.25 -0.59
N ARG A 38 13.03 28.97 -1.43
CA ARG A 38 12.56 30.01 -2.33
C ARG A 38 12.23 29.54 -3.76
N ASP A 39 13.02 28.59 -4.27
CA ASP A 39 13.15 28.31 -5.70
C ASP A 39 11.82 27.89 -6.39
N HIS A 40 11.00 27.07 -5.72
CA HIS A 40 9.75 26.55 -6.30
C HIS A 40 8.56 27.48 -6.13
N ALA A 41 8.60 28.40 -5.16
CA ALA A 41 7.58 29.41 -5.00
C ALA A 41 7.47 30.34 -6.21
N GLN A 42 8.62 30.73 -6.76
CA GLN A 42 8.68 31.54 -7.96
C GLN A 42 8.01 30.81 -9.15
N GLN A 43 8.28 29.51 -9.31
CA GLN A 43 7.70 28.73 -10.41
C GLN A 43 6.18 28.57 -10.24
N ILE A 44 5.70 28.33 -9.02
CA ILE A 44 4.26 28.27 -8.71
C ILE A 44 3.60 29.60 -9.03
N LEU A 45 4.18 30.72 -8.59
CA LEU A 45 3.64 32.06 -8.85
C LEU A 45 3.62 32.42 -10.33
N HIS A 46 4.67 32.02 -11.09
CA HIS A 46 4.68 32.17 -12.53
C HIS A 46 3.56 31.36 -13.21
N ALA A 47 3.39 30.09 -12.83
CA ALA A 47 2.33 29.24 -13.35
C ALA A 47 0.94 29.84 -13.05
N VAL A 48 0.71 30.33 -11.83
CA VAL A 48 -0.53 30.99 -11.43
C VAL A 48 -0.76 32.28 -12.22
N ALA A 49 0.26 33.13 -12.36
CA ALA A 49 0.15 34.38 -13.13
C ALA A 49 -0.16 34.11 -14.62
N GLN A 50 0.44 33.07 -15.19
CA GLN A 50 0.16 32.66 -16.56
C GLN A 50 -1.27 32.11 -16.71
N ASP A 51 -1.73 31.32 -15.74
CA ASP A 51 -3.09 30.82 -15.69
C ASP A 51 -4.14 31.94 -15.62
N LEU A 52 -3.90 32.98 -14.83
CA LEU A 52 -4.77 34.14 -14.73
C LEU A 52 -4.90 34.92 -16.05
N ARG A 53 -3.88 34.88 -16.91
CA ARG A 53 -3.87 35.53 -18.24
C ARG A 53 -4.57 34.71 -19.32
N THR A 54 -4.84 33.43 -19.06
CA THR A 54 -5.46 32.49 -20.02
C THR A 54 -6.98 32.54 -19.86
N SER A 55 -7.73 32.65 -20.97
CA SER A 55 -9.19 32.56 -20.91
C SER A 55 -9.64 31.14 -20.54
N GLN A 56 -10.59 31.01 -19.62
CA GLN A 56 -11.11 29.72 -19.15
C GLN A 56 -12.61 29.67 -19.20
N THR A 57 -13.16 28.45 -19.43
CA THR A 57 -14.59 28.21 -19.30
C THR A 57 -14.99 28.07 -17.84
N ARG A 58 -16.26 28.32 -17.51
CA ARG A 58 -16.79 28.13 -16.14
C ARG A 58 -16.63 26.69 -15.63
N ASP A 59 -16.70 25.72 -16.52
CA ASP A 59 -16.52 24.31 -16.16
C ASP A 59 -15.04 24.04 -15.79
N ALA A 60 -14.08 24.57 -16.55
CA ALA A 60 -12.65 24.47 -16.23
C ALA A 60 -12.31 25.12 -14.88
N GLN A 61 -12.90 26.28 -14.58
CA GLN A 61 -12.75 26.94 -13.28
C GLN A 61 -13.30 26.10 -12.14
N ARG A 62 -14.48 25.48 -12.34
CA ARG A 62 -15.08 24.59 -11.34
C ARG A 62 -14.23 23.36 -11.08
N GLU A 63 -13.69 22.70 -12.11
CA GLU A 63 -12.81 21.55 -11.93
C GLU A 63 -11.52 21.92 -11.18
N LYS A 64 -10.96 23.12 -11.43
CA LYS A 64 -9.82 23.64 -10.68
C LYS A 64 -10.13 23.87 -9.21
N SER A 65 -11.26 24.48 -8.90
CA SER A 65 -11.66 24.72 -7.49
C SER A 65 -11.86 23.42 -6.70
N LEU A 66 -12.09 22.31 -7.41
CA LEU A 66 -12.16 20.96 -6.84
C LEU A 66 -10.81 20.20 -6.87
N GLY A 67 -9.73 20.82 -7.36
CA GLY A 67 -8.43 20.15 -7.53
C GLY A 67 -8.45 19.02 -8.57
N ARG A 68 -9.33 19.09 -9.57
CA ARG A 68 -9.58 18.04 -10.57
C ARG A 68 -9.27 18.45 -12.00
N ALA A 69 -8.57 19.56 -12.19
CA ALA A 69 -8.16 19.96 -13.54
C ALA A 69 -7.32 18.85 -14.19
N PRO A 70 -7.56 18.52 -15.47
CA PRO A 70 -6.80 17.48 -16.17
C PRO A 70 -5.33 17.87 -16.23
N ALA A 71 -4.44 16.92 -15.91
CA ALA A 71 -3.01 17.07 -16.10
C ALA A 71 -2.71 17.23 -17.61
N LEU A 72 -1.81 18.13 -17.96
CA LEU A 72 -1.34 18.25 -19.33
C LEU A 72 -0.58 16.97 -19.70
N LEU A 73 -1.00 16.28 -20.75
CA LEU A 73 -0.54 14.95 -21.17
C LEU A 73 0.96 14.87 -21.51
N ASP A 74 1.66 15.99 -21.67
CA ASP A 74 3.08 16.06 -22.05
C ASP A 74 3.97 16.82 -21.05
N ALA A 75 3.49 17.12 -19.84
CA ALA A 75 4.28 17.88 -18.88
C ALA A 75 5.12 16.95 -17.99
N THR A 76 6.44 17.11 -18.04
CA THR A 76 7.31 16.91 -16.88
C THR A 76 6.67 17.49 -15.63
N GLU A 77 7.01 16.97 -14.44
CA GLU A 77 6.47 17.37 -13.14
C GLU A 77 6.10 18.85 -13.05
N THR A 78 4.93 19.16 -12.51
CA THR A 78 4.50 20.55 -12.31
C THR A 78 5.32 21.20 -11.19
N ALA A 79 5.39 22.55 -11.17
CA ALA A 79 6.05 23.28 -10.09
C ALA A 79 5.48 22.88 -8.69
N ALA A 80 4.18 22.59 -8.62
CA ALA A 80 3.52 22.12 -7.41
C ALA A 80 3.99 20.72 -6.98
N GLN A 81 4.20 19.80 -7.94
CA GLN A 81 4.73 18.46 -7.66
C GLN A 81 6.19 18.49 -7.23
N THR A 82 7.03 19.30 -7.91
CA THR A 82 8.44 19.47 -7.54
C THR A 82 8.58 20.09 -6.15
N HIS A 83 7.76 21.10 -5.83
CA HIS A 83 7.69 21.67 -4.49
C HIS A 83 7.35 20.61 -3.44
N ALA A 84 6.31 19.79 -3.68
CA ALA A 84 5.89 18.73 -2.79
C ALA A 84 6.99 17.67 -2.56
N LEU A 85 7.73 17.29 -3.62
CA LEU A 85 8.84 16.34 -3.54
C LEU A 85 9.92 16.83 -2.58
N LEU A 86 10.37 18.07 -2.76
CA LEU A 86 11.43 18.64 -1.93
C LEU A 86 11.01 18.84 -0.49
N ARG A 87 9.75 19.21 -0.23
CA ARG A 87 9.22 19.30 1.12
C ARG A 87 9.13 17.92 1.79
N ALA A 88 8.73 16.88 1.04
CA ALA A 88 8.74 15.50 1.55
C ALA A 88 10.17 15.04 1.91
N GLN A 89 11.15 15.31 1.04
CA GLN A 89 12.56 14.98 1.28
C GLN A 89 13.17 15.73 2.46
N ALA A 90 12.77 16.99 2.67
CA ALA A 90 13.21 17.81 3.81
C ALA A 90 12.51 17.46 5.13
N GLY A 91 11.58 16.50 5.15
CA GLY A 91 10.88 16.06 6.36
C GLY A 91 9.70 16.96 6.79
N PHE A 92 9.19 17.79 5.90
CA PHE A 92 7.94 18.51 6.14
C PHE A 92 6.78 17.53 6.27
N ASN A 93 5.77 17.90 7.05
CA ASN A 93 4.51 17.18 7.04
C ASN A 93 3.48 17.89 6.16
N ILE A 94 2.38 17.19 5.86
CA ILE A 94 1.32 17.69 4.97
C ILE A 94 0.68 19.00 5.48
N ASN A 95 0.59 19.21 6.80
CA ASN A 95 0.04 20.42 7.39
C ASN A 95 0.97 21.62 7.16
N GLN A 96 2.29 21.40 7.22
CA GLN A 96 3.29 22.42 6.93
C GLN A 96 3.25 22.80 5.44
N LEU A 97 3.18 21.82 4.54
CA LEU A 97 3.00 22.06 3.10
C LEU A 97 1.74 22.90 2.82
N ALA A 98 0.60 22.54 3.40
CA ALA A 98 -0.64 23.30 3.24
C ALA A 98 -0.55 24.70 3.87
N ALA A 99 0.22 24.88 4.94
CA ALA A 99 0.44 26.19 5.57
C ALA A 99 1.25 27.12 4.66
N GLU A 100 2.23 26.62 3.91
CA GLU A 100 2.96 27.42 2.91
C GLU A 100 2.03 27.96 1.82
N TYR A 101 1.13 27.17 1.28
CA TYR A 101 0.14 27.64 0.29
C TYR A 101 -0.82 28.68 0.86
N ARG A 102 -1.25 28.51 2.11
CA ARG A 102 -2.09 29.52 2.80
C ARG A 102 -1.35 30.83 3.01
N ALA A 103 -0.08 30.76 3.41
CA ALA A 103 0.75 31.94 3.59
C ALA A 103 1.00 32.64 2.25
N LEU A 104 1.31 31.90 1.18
CA LEU A 104 1.48 32.43 -0.16
C LEU A 104 0.24 33.20 -0.63
N ARG A 105 -0.94 32.58 -0.51
CA ARG A 105 -2.22 33.19 -0.83
C ARG A 105 -2.44 34.50 -0.07
N ALA A 106 -2.24 34.45 1.24
CA ALA A 106 -2.46 35.62 2.11
C ALA A 106 -1.46 36.75 1.80
N SER A 107 -0.20 36.44 1.52
CA SER A 107 0.82 37.43 1.20
C SER A 107 0.54 38.13 -0.14
N VAL A 108 0.21 37.35 -1.18
CA VAL A 108 -0.13 37.91 -2.50
C VAL A 108 -1.32 38.86 -2.42
N LEU A 109 -2.43 38.40 -1.82
CA LEU A 109 -3.66 39.20 -1.75
C LEU A 109 -3.49 40.46 -0.88
N ARG A 110 -2.76 40.37 0.23
CA ARG A 110 -2.50 41.51 1.11
C ARG A 110 -1.67 42.57 0.39
N LEU A 111 -0.52 42.17 -0.17
CA LEU A 111 0.37 43.08 -0.88
C LEU A 111 -0.34 43.76 -2.07
N TRP A 112 -1.17 42.98 -2.80
CA TRP A 112 -1.93 43.54 -3.93
C TRP A 112 -2.99 44.55 -3.48
N MET A 113 -3.72 44.27 -2.39
CA MET A 113 -4.71 45.21 -1.82
C MET A 113 -4.07 46.47 -1.21
N ASP A 114 -2.85 46.39 -0.69
CA ASP A 114 -2.09 47.51 -0.20
C ASP A 114 -1.58 48.42 -1.35
N ASP A 115 -1.34 47.83 -2.54
CA ASP A 115 -0.87 48.58 -3.72
C ASP A 115 -2.01 49.24 -4.53
N CYS A 116 -3.23 48.69 -4.49
CA CYS A 116 -4.37 49.25 -5.23
C CYS A 116 -5.71 48.87 -4.59
N GLU A 117 -6.73 49.76 -4.76
CA GLU A 117 -8.12 49.43 -4.46
C GLU A 117 -8.70 48.61 -5.65
N PRO A 118 -9.08 47.33 -5.44
CA PRO A 118 -9.59 46.49 -6.53
C PRO A 118 -10.96 47.00 -7.02
N ALA A 119 -11.11 47.14 -8.33
CA ALA A 119 -12.40 47.43 -8.99
C ALA A 119 -13.14 46.10 -9.32
N ALA A 120 -14.40 46.18 -9.75
CA ALA A 120 -15.22 44.99 -10.02
C ALA A 120 -14.61 43.96 -10.99
N PRO A 121 -13.90 44.35 -12.09
CA PRO A 121 -13.22 43.35 -12.94
C PRO A 121 -12.06 42.61 -12.28
N GLU A 122 -11.45 43.21 -11.26
CA GLU A 122 -10.31 42.68 -10.52
C GLU A 122 -10.76 41.70 -9.44
N LEU A 123 -12.03 41.71 -9.02
CA LEU A 123 -12.60 40.68 -8.13
C LEU A 123 -12.66 39.29 -8.79
N GLU A 124 -12.84 39.25 -10.11
CA GLU A 124 -12.75 37.98 -10.86
C GLU A 124 -11.33 37.37 -10.81
N ASP A 125 -10.30 38.23 -10.80
CA ASP A 125 -8.91 37.78 -10.64
C ASP A 125 -8.69 37.10 -9.28
N VAL A 126 -9.33 37.59 -8.20
CA VAL A 126 -9.25 36.99 -6.87
C VAL A 126 -9.85 35.58 -6.87
N ILE A 127 -10.99 35.39 -7.51
CA ILE A 127 -11.64 34.09 -7.60
C ILE A 127 -10.72 33.11 -8.34
N ARG A 128 -10.25 33.50 -9.53
CA ARG A 128 -9.37 32.69 -10.38
C ARG A 128 -8.03 32.39 -9.71
N PHE A 129 -7.47 33.35 -8.98
CA PHE A 129 -6.26 33.15 -8.20
C PHE A 129 -6.46 32.09 -7.11
N ASN A 130 -7.57 32.15 -6.38
CA ASN A 130 -7.89 31.14 -5.37
C ASN A 130 -8.04 29.74 -6.02
N GLU A 131 -8.74 29.64 -7.15
CA GLU A 131 -8.91 28.38 -7.88
C GLU A 131 -7.55 27.80 -8.33
N ALA A 132 -6.64 28.65 -8.84
CA ALA A 132 -5.31 28.25 -9.26
C ALA A 132 -4.44 27.77 -8.07
N ILE A 133 -4.51 28.47 -6.94
CA ILE A 133 -3.82 28.08 -5.70
C ILE A 133 -4.39 26.78 -5.13
N ASP A 134 -5.71 26.62 -5.15
CA ASP A 134 -6.36 25.38 -4.65
C ASP A 134 -6.01 24.18 -5.52
N GLN A 135 -5.92 24.34 -6.85
CA GLN A 135 -5.44 23.32 -7.75
C GLN A 135 -3.97 22.93 -7.47
N ALA A 136 -3.09 23.94 -7.34
CA ALA A 136 -1.67 23.69 -7.03
C ALA A 136 -1.49 23.01 -5.66
N LEU A 137 -2.28 23.39 -4.66
CA LEU A 137 -2.31 22.73 -3.37
C LEU A 137 -2.78 21.28 -3.48
N ALA A 138 -3.85 21.00 -4.22
CA ALA A 138 -4.37 19.65 -4.42
C ALA A 138 -3.33 18.73 -5.10
N GLU A 139 -2.66 19.23 -6.15
CA GLU A 139 -1.57 18.52 -6.82
C GLU A 139 -0.40 18.24 -5.88
N SER A 140 0.05 19.25 -5.12
CA SER A 140 1.13 19.09 -4.13
C SER A 140 0.78 18.08 -3.06
N VAL A 141 -0.42 18.13 -2.50
CA VAL A 141 -0.88 17.20 -1.44
C VAL A 141 -0.95 15.76 -1.96
N ALA A 142 -1.51 15.56 -3.16
CA ALA A 142 -1.58 14.23 -3.78
C ALA A 142 -0.18 13.65 -4.02
N PHE A 143 0.72 14.45 -4.60
CA PHE A 143 2.08 14.03 -4.88
C PHE A 143 2.91 13.78 -3.62
N PHE A 144 2.82 14.68 -2.62
CA PHE A 144 3.46 14.52 -1.31
C PHE A 144 3.05 13.21 -0.63
N SER A 145 1.75 12.94 -0.62
CA SER A 145 1.21 11.71 -0.01
C SER A 145 1.74 10.46 -0.72
N ALA A 146 1.79 10.48 -2.05
CA ALA A 146 2.35 9.39 -2.85
C ALA A 146 3.84 9.17 -2.56
N GLN A 147 4.65 10.23 -2.47
CA GLN A 147 6.08 10.16 -2.18
C GLN A 147 6.38 9.61 -0.77
N VAL A 148 5.65 10.07 0.23
CA VAL A 148 5.79 9.56 1.61
C VAL A 148 5.42 8.08 1.68
N GLU A 149 4.33 7.68 1.04
CA GLU A 149 3.90 6.28 0.98
C GLU A 149 4.92 5.40 0.22
N GLN A 150 5.45 5.88 -0.90
CA GLN A 150 6.50 5.20 -1.66
C GLN A 150 7.77 5.01 -0.82
N SER A 151 8.24 6.06 -0.15
CA SER A 151 9.42 6.00 0.71
C SER A 151 9.24 5.01 1.85
N ARG A 152 8.05 5.03 2.48
CA ARG A 152 7.70 4.07 3.53
C ARG A 152 7.73 2.63 3.03
N ASN A 153 7.19 2.37 1.85
CA ASN A 153 7.15 1.03 1.27
C ASN A 153 8.54 0.53 0.88
N LEU A 154 9.41 1.41 0.36
CA LEU A 154 10.82 1.08 0.10
C LEU A 154 11.58 0.70 1.38
N LEU A 155 11.41 1.48 2.46
CA LEU A 155 12.02 1.17 3.76
C LEU A 155 11.56 -0.18 4.31
N LEU A 156 10.26 -0.49 4.23
CA LEU A 156 9.72 -1.78 4.66
C LEU A 156 10.31 -2.94 3.86
N GLY A 157 10.49 -2.75 2.54
CA GLY A 157 11.13 -3.76 1.68
C GLY A 157 12.60 -4.00 2.04
N MET A 158 13.38 -2.93 2.27
CA MET A 158 14.77 -3.01 2.68
C MET A 158 14.93 -3.70 4.05
N LEU A 159 14.12 -3.29 5.04
CA LEU A 159 14.15 -3.90 6.38
C LEU A 159 13.82 -5.40 6.31
N GLY A 160 12.86 -5.80 5.49
CA GLY A 160 12.52 -7.22 5.27
C GLY A 160 13.71 -8.02 4.74
N HIS A 161 14.47 -7.45 3.81
CA HIS A 161 15.68 -8.08 3.28
C HIS A 161 16.80 -8.18 4.33
N ASP A 162 17.10 -7.09 5.01
CA ASP A 162 18.24 -7.01 5.93
C ASP A 162 18.05 -7.83 7.22
N MET A 163 16.78 -8.04 7.61
CA MET A 163 16.45 -8.90 8.76
C MET A 163 16.48 -10.40 8.43
N ARG A 164 16.44 -10.78 7.17
CA ARG A 164 16.47 -12.20 6.76
C ARG A 164 17.79 -12.87 7.11
N SER A 165 18.91 -12.19 6.91
CA SER A 165 20.25 -12.73 7.16
C SER A 165 20.50 -13.08 8.64
N PRO A 166 20.30 -12.17 9.64
CA PRO A 166 20.49 -12.53 11.05
C PRO A 166 19.49 -13.59 11.52
N LEU A 167 18.28 -13.60 10.96
CA LEU A 167 17.28 -14.62 11.28
C LEU A 167 17.72 -16.01 10.82
N GLN A 168 18.29 -16.13 9.62
CA GLN A 168 18.85 -17.38 9.11
C GLN A 168 20.00 -17.89 10.00
N ALA A 169 20.85 -16.99 10.51
CA ALA A 169 21.92 -17.34 11.45
C ALA A 169 21.36 -17.90 12.77
N ILE A 170 20.30 -17.29 13.31
CA ILE A 170 19.62 -17.76 14.53
C ILE A 170 19.00 -19.15 14.29
N GLN A 171 18.34 -19.35 13.14
CA GLN A 171 17.74 -20.64 12.77
C GLN A 171 18.79 -21.73 12.61
N ALA A 172 19.90 -21.45 11.91
CA ALA A 172 20.99 -22.40 11.72
C ALA A 172 21.61 -22.77 13.09
N THR A 173 21.83 -21.82 13.99
CA THR A 173 22.33 -22.07 15.35
C THR A 173 21.37 -22.94 16.15
N ALA A 174 20.07 -22.64 16.10
CA ALA A 174 19.04 -23.42 16.78
C ALA A 174 18.96 -24.87 16.24
N SER A 175 19.07 -25.04 14.93
CA SER A 175 19.11 -26.35 14.28
C SER A 175 20.36 -27.13 14.69
N TYR A 176 21.53 -26.48 14.77
CA TYR A 176 22.75 -27.08 15.27
C TYR A 176 22.62 -27.55 16.73
N LEU A 177 22.05 -26.70 17.62
CA LEU A 177 21.78 -27.06 19.00
C LEU A 177 20.81 -28.25 19.13
N ALA A 178 19.79 -28.33 18.29
CA ALA A 178 18.89 -29.47 18.25
C ALA A 178 19.59 -30.78 17.85
N ALA A 179 20.52 -30.69 16.87
CA ALA A 179 21.29 -31.84 16.38
C ALA A 179 22.35 -32.35 17.36
N LEU A 180 22.80 -31.54 18.33
CA LEU A 180 23.78 -31.93 19.33
C LEU A 180 23.26 -32.92 20.39
N HIS A 181 21.95 -33.20 20.42
CA HIS A 181 21.33 -34.07 21.43
C HIS A 181 21.76 -33.76 22.88
N ALA A 182 21.94 -32.49 23.19
CA ALA A 182 22.46 -31.99 24.49
C ALA A 182 21.45 -32.09 25.65
N GLY A 183 20.48 -32.98 25.53
CA GLY A 183 19.40 -33.23 26.50
C GLY A 183 18.07 -32.59 26.09
N GLU A 184 17.00 -33.12 26.66
CA GLU A 184 15.60 -32.79 26.30
C GLU A 184 15.29 -31.28 26.38
N ARG A 185 15.78 -30.62 27.47
CA ARG A 185 15.57 -29.16 27.65
C ARG A 185 16.21 -28.32 26.57
N VAL A 186 17.39 -28.72 26.06
CA VAL A 186 18.07 -28.01 24.96
C VAL A 186 17.35 -28.27 23.66
N SER A 187 16.93 -29.48 23.39
CA SER A 187 16.15 -29.86 22.20
C SER A 187 14.81 -29.10 22.15
N ASP A 188 14.10 -28.99 23.27
CA ASP A 188 12.86 -28.24 23.39
C ASP A 188 13.08 -26.72 23.15
N ALA A 189 14.15 -26.17 23.73
CA ALA A 189 14.50 -24.75 23.53
C ALA A 189 14.84 -24.47 22.07
N ALA A 190 15.67 -25.34 21.46
CA ALA A 190 16.01 -25.27 20.05
C ALA A 190 14.77 -25.38 19.14
N GLY A 191 13.86 -26.29 19.44
CA GLY A 191 12.60 -26.44 18.72
C GLY A 191 11.72 -25.17 18.80
N ARG A 192 11.65 -24.50 19.98
CA ARG A 192 10.96 -23.21 20.10
C ARG A 192 11.63 -22.11 19.27
N LEU A 193 12.95 -22.04 19.25
CA LEU A 193 13.69 -21.06 18.44
C LEU A 193 13.48 -21.28 16.95
N ILE A 194 13.52 -22.54 16.49
CA ILE A 194 13.27 -22.88 15.07
C ILE A 194 11.86 -22.45 14.66
N ARG A 195 10.84 -22.76 15.45
CA ARG A 195 9.45 -22.34 15.15
C ARG A 195 9.27 -20.84 15.18
N SER A 196 9.90 -20.14 16.14
CA SER A 196 9.86 -18.68 16.21
C SER A 196 10.55 -18.04 15.01
N GLY A 197 11.70 -18.59 14.61
CA GLY A 197 12.44 -18.15 13.45
C GLY A 197 11.67 -18.34 12.14
N ALA A 198 11.04 -19.50 11.95
CA ALA A 198 10.21 -19.78 10.79
C ALA A 198 9.03 -18.79 10.69
N ARG A 199 8.39 -18.49 11.83
CA ARG A 199 7.32 -17.47 11.88
C ARG A 199 7.80 -16.08 11.51
N MET A 200 8.98 -15.65 12.02
CA MET A 200 9.56 -14.36 11.63
C MET A 200 9.89 -14.30 10.15
N GLN A 201 10.41 -15.40 9.57
CA GLN A 201 10.68 -15.49 8.14
C GLN A 201 9.42 -15.26 7.32
N THR A 202 8.32 -15.94 7.66
CA THR A 202 7.02 -15.75 6.99
C THR A 202 6.56 -14.29 7.08
N LEU A 203 6.66 -13.64 8.25
CA LEU A 203 6.27 -12.24 8.41
C LEU A 203 7.13 -11.28 7.58
N LEU A 204 8.43 -11.56 7.43
CA LEU A 204 9.33 -10.75 6.59
C LEU A 204 9.06 -10.95 5.09
N ASP A 205 8.75 -12.18 4.68
CA ASP A 205 8.37 -12.48 3.30
C ASP A 205 7.03 -11.80 2.94
N ASP A 206 6.04 -11.86 3.84
CA ASP A 206 4.76 -11.18 3.69
C ASP A 206 4.94 -9.65 3.59
N LEU A 207 5.80 -9.07 4.42
CA LEU A 207 6.09 -7.64 4.41
C LEU A 207 6.80 -7.22 3.11
N THR A 208 7.70 -8.05 2.61
CA THR A 208 8.41 -7.81 1.35
C THR A 208 7.44 -7.87 0.17
N ASP A 209 6.57 -8.88 0.12
CA ASP A 209 5.56 -9.02 -0.92
C ASP A 209 4.54 -7.86 -0.89
N PHE A 210 4.11 -7.44 0.30
CA PHE A 210 3.25 -6.27 0.49
C PHE A 210 3.90 -5.00 -0.03
N SER A 211 5.16 -4.75 0.36
CA SER A 211 5.93 -3.58 -0.09
C SER A 211 6.05 -3.53 -1.62
N ARG A 212 6.43 -4.65 -2.26
CA ARG A 212 6.54 -4.76 -3.72
C ARG A 212 5.21 -4.48 -4.43
N THR A 213 4.12 -5.06 -3.92
CA THR A 213 2.78 -4.86 -4.50
C THR A 213 2.35 -3.39 -4.40
N LYS A 214 2.63 -2.72 -3.28
CA LYS A 214 2.35 -1.29 -3.10
C LYS A 214 3.17 -0.38 -4.03
N LEU A 215 4.37 -0.81 -4.41
CA LEU A 215 5.20 -0.13 -5.41
C LEU A 215 4.77 -0.40 -6.87
N GLY A 216 3.68 -1.14 -7.08
CA GLY A 216 3.21 -1.50 -8.43
C GLY A 216 4.01 -2.62 -9.11
N LEU A 217 4.99 -3.24 -8.40
CA LEU A 217 5.84 -4.29 -8.94
C LEU A 217 5.16 -5.68 -8.90
N GLY A 218 4.03 -5.81 -8.21
CA GLY A 218 3.33 -7.08 -8.04
C GLY A 218 4.11 -8.16 -7.31
N ILE A 219 3.53 -9.35 -7.22
CA ILE A 219 4.20 -10.55 -6.71
C ILE A 219 5.00 -11.19 -7.84
N ASN A 220 6.28 -11.44 -7.58
CA ASN A 220 7.12 -12.15 -8.54
C ASN A 220 6.79 -13.64 -8.54
N VAL A 221 6.55 -14.21 -9.72
CA VAL A 221 6.29 -15.64 -9.94
C VAL A 221 7.28 -16.22 -10.92
N ILE A 222 7.66 -17.47 -10.71
CA ILE A 222 8.55 -18.26 -11.57
C ILE A 222 7.76 -19.49 -12.01
N PRO A 223 6.99 -19.42 -13.10
CA PRO A 223 6.14 -20.52 -13.53
C PRO A 223 6.96 -21.73 -13.98
N ALA A 224 6.50 -22.91 -13.57
CA ALA A 224 7.05 -24.20 -14.01
C ALA A 224 5.91 -25.19 -14.22
N SER A 225 6.15 -26.23 -15.03
CA SER A 225 5.20 -27.32 -15.18
C SER A 225 5.13 -28.14 -13.88
N ILE A 226 3.99 -28.12 -13.21
CA ILE A 226 3.79 -28.80 -11.93
C ILE A 226 2.51 -29.63 -11.92
N ASN A 227 2.45 -30.58 -11.00
CA ASN A 227 1.27 -31.35 -10.64
C ASN A 227 0.77 -30.82 -9.26
N LEU A 228 -0.32 -30.06 -9.26
CA LEU A 228 -0.88 -29.53 -8.02
C LEU A 228 -1.35 -30.62 -7.04
N ALA A 229 -1.72 -31.82 -7.53
CA ALA A 229 -2.18 -32.87 -6.65
C ALA A 229 -1.12 -33.31 -5.62
N GLU A 230 0.11 -33.48 -6.07
CA GLU A 230 1.23 -33.87 -5.19
C GLU A 230 1.59 -32.72 -4.22
N MET A 231 1.78 -31.51 -4.77
CA MET A 231 2.14 -30.34 -3.99
C MET A 231 1.11 -29.99 -2.89
N LEU A 232 -0.19 -30.07 -3.21
CA LEU A 232 -1.26 -29.77 -2.25
C LEU A 232 -1.39 -30.85 -1.18
N ALA A 233 -1.19 -32.14 -1.54
CA ALA A 233 -1.20 -33.23 -0.58
C ALA A 233 -0.09 -33.06 0.46
N ASP A 234 1.14 -32.80 0.01
CA ASP A 234 2.31 -32.59 0.89
C ASP A 234 2.10 -31.39 1.84
N GLU A 235 1.60 -30.29 1.33
CA GLU A 235 1.34 -29.08 2.12
C GLU A 235 0.26 -29.33 3.20
N LEU A 236 -0.83 -30.00 2.83
CA LEU A 236 -1.90 -30.28 3.80
C LEU A 236 -1.49 -31.32 4.84
N ASP A 237 -0.61 -32.27 4.47
CA ASP A 237 -0.05 -33.22 5.45
C ASP A 237 0.87 -32.53 6.46
N GLU A 238 1.63 -31.51 6.02
CA GLU A 238 2.38 -30.64 6.92
C GLU A 238 1.45 -29.89 7.88
N MET A 239 0.38 -29.29 7.34
CA MET A 239 -0.60 -28.56 8.16
C MET A 239 -1.33 -29.45 9.18
N ARG A 240 -1.68 -30.70 8.81
CA ARG A 240 -2.24 -31.68 9.74
C ARG A 240 -1.29 -32.00 10.90
N ARG A 241 0.01 -32.09 10.62
CA ARG A 241 1.05 -32.31 11.65
C ARG A 241 1.19 -31.11 12.59
N ILE A 242 1.09 -29.87 12.06
CA ILE A 242 1.19 -28.65 12.85
C ILE A 242 -0.09 -28.40 13.69
N HIS A 243 -1.25 -28.80 13.18
CA HIS A 243 -2.56 -28.60 13.81
C HIS A 243 -3.28 -29.94 14.03
N PRO A 244 -2.76 -30.81 14.93
CA PRO A 244 -3.31 -32.16 15.14
C PRO A 244 -4.75 -32.17 15.67
N ASP A 245 -5.16 -31.09 16.32
CA ASP A 245 -6.52 -30.93 16.86
C ASP A 245 -7.53 -30.46 15.80
N ARG A 246 -7.10 -30.29 14.53
CA ARG A 246 -7.96 -29.81 13.43
C ARG A 246 -8.10 -30.86 12.36
N GLN A 247 -9.32 -31.21 12.02
CA GLN A 247 -9.60 -32.06 10.88
C GLN A 247 -9.49 -31.25 9.57
N ILE A 248 -8.62 -31.64 8.64
CA ILE A 248 -8.46 -31.03 7.34
C ILE A 248 -8.70 -32.12 6.28
N GLU A 249 -9.76 -31.96 5.50
CA GLU A 249 -10.17 -32.87 4.44
C GLU A 249 -9.72 -32.35 3.08
N LEU A 250 -9.21 -33.25 2.22
CA LEU A 250 -8.78 -32.93 0.86
C LEU A 250 -9.57 -33.79 -0.14
N HIS A 251 -10.20 -33.13 -1.09
CA HIS A 251 -10.88 -33.78 -2.22
C HIS A 251 -10.31 -33.21 -3.54
N MET A 252 -9.83 -34.10 -4.39
CA MET A 252 -9.26 -33.74 -5.69
C MET A 252 -9.95 -34.48 -6.81
N SER A 253 -10.19 -33.77 -7.93
CA SER A 253 -10.79 -34.36 -9.13
C SER A 253 -10.35 -33.64 -10.41
N GLY A 254 -10.32 -34.39 -11.51
CA GLY A 254 -9.89 -33.88 -12.81
C GLY A 254 -8.36 -33.86 -12.99
N ASP A 255 -7.90 -33.24 -14.07
CA ASP A 255 -6.46 -33.05 -14.33
C ASP A 255 -5.97 -31.78 -13.65
N LEU A 256 -5.00 -31.90 -12.74
CA LEU A 256 -4.45 -30.83 -11.90
C LEU A 256 -3.04 -30.42 -12.34
N ARG A 257 -2.63 -30.75 -13.54
CA ARG A 257 -1.34 -30.34 -14.13
C ARG A 257 -1.48 -29.00 -14.85
N GLY A 258 -0.43 -28.17 -14.77
CA GLY A 258 -0.40 -26.86 -15.43
C GLY A 258 0.94 -26.16 -15.22
N VAL A 259 1.00 -24.87 -15.58
CA VAL A 259 2.21 -24.05 -15.51
C VAL A 259 1.98 -22.94 -14.47
N TRP A 260 2.59 -23.09 -13.32
CA TRP A 260 2.47 -22.16 -12.19
C TRP A 260 3.75 -22.12 -11.35
N ASP A 261 3.88 -21.13 -10.47
CA ASP A 261 4.89 -21.14 -9.39
C ASP A 261 4.38 -21.96 -8.21
N GLY A 262 4.88 -23.17 -8.06
CA GLY A 262 4.46 -24.10 -7.00
C GLY A 262 4.65 -23.53 -5.59
N ARG A 263 5.77 -22.82 -5.33
CA ARG A 263 6.08 -22.22 -4.03
C ARG A 263 5.07 -21.12 -3.68
N ARG A 264 4.70 -20.30 -4.66
CA ARG A 264 3.68 -19.26 -4.47
C ARG A 264 2.29 -19.84 -4.26
N LEU A 265 1.95 -20.92 -4.95
CA LEU A 265 0.67 -21.60 -4.73
C LEU A 265 0.62 -22.33 -3.38
N GLN A 266 1.73 -22.87 -2.87
CA GLN A 266 1.82 -23.34 -1.48
C GLN A 266 1.55 -22.21 -0.48
N GLN A 267 2.18 -21.04 -0.66
CA GLN A 267 1.94 -19.85 0.16
C GLN A 267 0.47 -19.42 0.12
N LEU A 268 -0.16 -19.40 -1.05
CA LEU A 268 -1.58 -19.09 -1.22
C LEU A 268 -2.45 -20.08 -0.44
N LEU A 269 -2.26 -21.38 -0.65
CA LEU A 269 -3.02 -22.42 0.03
C LEU A 269 -2.83 -22.32 1.55
N GLY A 270 -1.59 -22.15 2.00
CA GLY A 270 -1.24 -21.97 3.39
C GLY A 270 -2.01 -20.83 4.04
N ASN A 271 -2.06 -19.68 3.39
CA ASN A 271 -2.80 -18.51 3.88
C ASN A 271 -4.31 -18.78 3.99
N LEU A 272 -4.90 -19.49 3.02
CA LEU A 272 -6.33 -19.82 3.06
C LEU A 272 -6.66 -20.86 4.13
N VAL A 273 -5.87 -21.92 4.24
CA VAL A 273 -6.10 -23.00 5.20
C VAL A 273 -5.85 -22.52 6.63
N LEU A 274 -4.77 -21.76 6.89
CA LEU A 274 -4.51 -21.16 8.21
C LEU A 274 -5.63 -20.21 8.64
N ASN A 275 -6.19 -19.44 7.68
CA ASN A 275 -7.34 -18.60 7.94
C ASN A 275 -8.57 -19.47 8.34
N ALA A 276 -8.84 -20.54 7.61
CA ALA A 276 -9.94 -21.47 7.91
C ALA A 276 -9.75 -22.18 9.24
N VAL A 277 -8.53 -22.60 9.60
CA VAL A 277 -8.18 -23.20 10.90
C VAL A 277 -8.40 -22.22 12.04
N LYS A 278 -8.01 -20.95 11.85
CA LYS A 278 -8.07 -19.92 12.89
C LYS A 278 -9.48 -19.42 13.18
N TYR A 279 -10.29 -19.24 12.16
CA TYR A 279 -11.63 -18.63 12.29
C TYR A 279 -12.77 -19.65 12.18
N GLY A 280 -12.48 -20.87 11.74
CA GLY A 280 -13.45 -21.95 11.67
C GLY A 280 -13.80 -22.51 13.05
N ALA A 281 -15.02 -23.03 13.20
CA ALA A 281 -15.46 -23.73 14.41
C ALA A 281 -14.58 -24.96 14.66
N GLN A 282 -14.21 -25.21 15.93
CA GLN A 282 -13.22 -26.23 16.28
C GLN A 282 -13.67 -27.66 15.96
N ASP A 283 -14.96 -27.91 16.10
CA ASP A 283 -15.56 -29.24 15.96
C ASP A 283 -15.97 -29.59 14.51
N THR A 284 -15.59 -28.74 13.56
CA THR A 284 -15.93 -28.96 12.15
C THR A 284 -14.68 -29.03 11.28
N PRO A 285 -14.67 -29.85 10.24
CA PRO A 285 -13.52 -29.98 9.36
C PRO A 285 -13.33 -28.73 8.48
N VAL A 286 -12.08 -28.38 8.22
CA VAL A 286 -11.70 -27.51 7.09
C VAL A 286 -11.69 -28.38 5.84
N ARG A 287 -12.46 -28.01 4.83
CA ARG A 287 -12.59 -28.76 3.57
C ARG A 287 -11.84 -28.03 2.46
N VAL A 288 -10.89 -28.73 1.85
CA VAL A 288 -10.16 -28.28 0.66
C VAL A 288 -10.60 -29.14 -0.53
N ALA A 289 -11.23 -28.51 -1.50
CA ALA A 289 -11.64 -29.16 -2.74
C ALA A 289 -10.89 -28.54 -3.92
N VAL A 290 -10.28 -29.40 -4.74
CA VAL A 290 -9.53 -28.97 -5.93
C VAL A 290 -10.08 -29.69 -7.15
N THR A 291 -10.50 -28.92 -8.14
CA THR A 291 -11.11 -29.45 -9.36
C THR A 291 -10.41 -28.88 -10.58
N GLY A 292 -10.02 -29.75 -11.53
CA GLY A 292 -9.41 -29.32 -12.78
C GLY A 292 -10.31 -29.62 -13.97
N ASP A 293 -10.55 -28.62 -14.80
CA ASP A 293 -11.15 -28.77 -16.12
C ASP A 293 -10.12 -28.54 -17.25
N ALA A 294 -10.57 -28.43 -18.50
CA ALA A 294 -9.69 -28.26 -19.65
C ALA A 294 -8.92 -26.91 -19.64
N LYS A 295 -9.43 -25.89 -18.96
CA LYS A 295 -8.91 -24.51 -19.02
C LYS A 295 -8.41 -24.00 -17.68
N HIS A 296 -9.02 -24.42 -16.58
CA HIS A 296 -8.76 -23.90 -15.25
C HIS A 296 -8.61 -24.99 -14.21
N VAL A 297 -7.94 -24.66 -13.14
CA VAL A 297 -7.98 -25.39 -11.87
C VAL A 297 -8.61 -24.48 -10.81
N CYS A 298 -9.61 -25.01 -10.11
CA CYS A 298 -10.29 -24.30 -9.02
C CYS A 298 -9.90 -24.92 -7.68
N ILE A 299 -9.40 -24.12 -6.76
CA ILE A 299 -9.11 -24.47 -5.36
C ILE A 299 -10.19 -23.80 -4.50
N ASN A 300 -10.89 -24.59 -3.69
CA ASN A 300 -11.92 -24.10 -2.80
C ASN A 300 -11.61 -24.54 -1.36
N VAL A 301 -11.44 -23.56 -0.46
CA VAL A 301 -11.21 -23.79 0.97
C VAL A 301 -12.44 -23.33 1.74
N LYS A 302 -13.06 -24.23 2.50
CA LYS A 302 -14.28 -24.02 3.24
C LYS A 302 -14.11 -24.33 4.74
N ASN A 303 -14.71 -23.52 5.57
CA ASN A 303 -14.86 -23.77 7.00
C ASN A 303 -16.23 -23.34 7.50
N SER A 304 -16.76 -24.04 8.48
CA SER A 304 -17.91 -23.57 9.26
C SER A 304 -17.44 -22.57 10.33
N GLY A 305 -18.26 -21.58 10.64
CA GLY A 305 -17.94 -20.56 11.63
C GLY A 305 -18.94 -19.40 11.59
N PRO A 306 -18.72 -18.37 12.39
CA PRO A 306 -19.57 -17.17 12.36
C PRO A 306 -19.50 -16.52 10.99
N ALA A 307 -20.66 -16.02 10.52
CA ALA A 307 -20.74 -15.29 9.26
C ALA A 307 -19.86 -14.02 9.30
N ILE A 308 -19.17 -13.73 8.20
CA ILE A 308 -18.42 -12.50 8.04
C ILE A 308 -19.41 -11.39 7.64
N GLU A 309 -19.39 -10.28 8.35
CA GLU A 309 -20.24 -9.14 8.00
C GLU A 309 -20.03 -8.67 6.57
N PRO A 310 -21.08 -8.29 5.83
CA PRO A 310 -20.99 -7.88 4.42
C PRO A 310 -20.02 -6.70 4.19
N ALA A 311 -19.92 -5.79 5.15
CA ALA A 311 -18.97 -4.67 5.09
C ALA A 311 -17.52 -5.15 5.18
N MET A 312 -17.22 -6.13 6.04
CA MET A 312 -15.91 -6.75 6.18
C MET A 312 -15.59 -7.65 4.97
N LEU A 313 -16.57 -8.42 4.47
CA LEU A 313 -16.37 -9.32 3.34
C LEU A 313 -15.91 -8.57 2.08
N ARG A 314 -16.40 -7.34 1.85
CA ARG A 314 -15.94 -6.48 0.75
C ARG A 314 -14.48 -6.05 0.87
N ARG A 315 -13.95 -6.02 2.10
CA ARG A 315 -12.59 -5.55 2.42
C ARG A 315 -11.68 -6.67 2.92
N ILE A 316 -12.10 -7.93 2.84
CA ILE A 316 -11.38 -9.05 3.44
C ILE A 316 -10.00 -9.27 2.81
N PHE A 317 -9.82 -8.83 1.56
CA PHE A 317 -8.56 -8.86 0.84
C PHE A 317 -7.77 -7.54 0.94
N ASP A 318 -8.27 -6.53 1.66
CA ASP A 318 -7.50 -5.31 1.89
C ASP A 318 -6.35 -5.59 2.88
N PRO A 319 -5.19 -4.96 2.71
CA PRO A 319 -4.07 -5.19 3.61
C PRO A 319 -4.40 -4.71 5.02
N LEU A 320 -3.87 -5.42 6.04
CA LEU A 320 -4.06 -5.12 7.45
C LEU A 320 -5.53 -5.17 7.93
N SER A 321 -6.42 -5.73 7.12
CA SER A 321 -7.83 -5.90 7.45
C SER A 321 -7.99 -6.98 8.52
N ARG A 322 -8.57 -6.62 9.68
CA ARG A 322 -8.87 -7.54 10.80
C ARG A 322 -10.28 -7.23 11.32
N GLY A 323 -11.05 -8.26 11.65
CA GLY A 323 -12.31 -8.10 12.36
C GLY A 323 -12.09 -7.51 13.76
N GLU A 324 -13.04 -6.74 14.28
CA GLU A 324 -12.93 -6.11 15.60
C GLU A 324 -12.77 -7.15 16.73
N ASP A 325 -13.38 -8.32 16.62
CA ASP A 325 -13.24 -9.43 17.57
C ASP A 325 -11.84 -10.07 17.59
N ALA A 326 -11.05 -9.90 16.53
CA ALA A 326 -9.68 -10.42 16.46
C ALA A 326 -8.67 -9.53 17.21
N ARG A 327 -9.05 -8.33 17.63
CA ARG A 327 -8.20 -7.43 18.45
C ARG A 327 -8.18 -7.83 19.93
N SER A 328 -9.18 -8.55 20.39
CA SER A 328 -9.34 -8.92 21.80
C SER A 328 -8.92 -10.36 22.16
N ARG A 329 -8.68 -11.23 21.18
CA ARG A 329 -8.24 -12.61 21.43
C ARG A 329 -6.76 -12.75 21.09
N ASP A 330 -5.95 -12.85 22.12
CA ASP A 330 -4.53 -13.23 22.20
C ASP A 330 -3.63 -12.76 21.02
N ASN A 331 -2.82 -11.74 21.30
CA ASN A 331 -1.80 -11.19 20.40
C ASN A 331 -0.70 -12.20 20.00
N SER A 332 -0.67 -13.38 20.61
CA SER A 332 0.38 -14.38 20.43
C SER A 332 0.24 -15.25 19.16
N ALA A 333 -0.96 -15.32 18.54
CA ALA A 333 -1.22 -16.16 17.37
C ALA A 333 -1.55 -15.36 16.08
N GLY A 334 -1.52 -14.01 16.11
CA GLY A 334 -1.98 -13.16 15.01
C GLY A 334 -0.87 -12.77 14.03
N GLY A 335 -0.97 -13.18 12.76
CA GLY A 335 -0.18 -12.60 11.65
C GLY A 335 -0.50 -11.13 11.43
N LEU A 336 0.22 -10.45 10.52
CA LEU A 336 0.06 -9.02 10.19
C LEU A 336 -1.28 -8.65 9.54
N GLY A 337 -2.15 -9.62 9.21
CA GLY A 337 -3.37 -9.35 8.42
C GLY A 337 -3.07 -9.16 6.93
N LEU A 338 -1.97 -9.71 6.46
CA LEU A 338 -1.52 -9.65 5.07
C LEU A 338 -1.82 -10.93 4.29
N GLY A 339 -2.11 -12.07 4.95
CA GLY A 339 -2.20 -13.37 4.30
C GLY A 339 -3.23 -13.42 3.16
N LEU A 340 -4.46 -12.91 3.36
CA LEU A 340 -5.48 -12.87 2.31
C LEU A 340 -5.13 -11.87 1.19
N TYR A 341 -4.54 -10.73 1.53
CA TYR A 341 -4.03 -9.77 0.56
C TYR A 341 -2.96 -10.41 -0.35
N ILE A 342 -2.01 -11.15 0.25
CA ILE A 342 -0.96 -11.86 -0.49
C ILE A 342 -1.56 -13.00 -1.31
N ALA A 343 -2.51 -13.76 -0.77
CA ALA A 343 -3.21 -14.80 -1.52
C ALA A 343 -3.88 -14.24 -2.78
N ARG A 344 -4.51 -13.08 -2.69
CA ARG A 344 -5.08 -12.38 -3.85
C ARG A 344 -3.99 -11.96 -4.83
N GLY A 345 -2.91 -11.35 -4.36
CA GLY A 345 -1.79 -10.96 -5.23
C GLY A 345 -1.14 -12.15 -5.94
N ILE A 346 -1.03 -13.31 -5.27
CA ILE A 346 -0.52 -14.55 -5.90
C ILE A 346 -1.49 -15.05 -6.99
N ALA A 347 -2.79 -15.07 -6.72
CA ALA A 347 -3.79 -15.47 -7.71
C ALA A 347 -3.74 -14.55 -8.95
N GLU A 348 -3.71 -13.24 -8.74
CA GLU A 348 -3.61 -12.23 -9.81
C GLU A 348 -2.30 -12.37 -10.61
N ALA A 349 -1.17 -12.64 -9.95
CA ALA A 349 0.12 -12.87 -10.62
C ALA A 349 0.15 -14.14 -11.49
N HIS A 350 -0.76 -15.09 -11.24
CA HIS A 350 -1.01 -16.27 -12.07
C HIS A 350 -2.20 -16.07 -13.03
N HIS A 351 -2.63 -14.83 -13.26
CA HIS A 351 -3.78 -14.49 -14.11
C HIS A 351 -5.10 -15.14 -13.64
N GLY A 352 -5.16 -15.51 -12.37
CA GLY A 352 -6.31 -16.11 -11.72
C GLY A 352 -7.16 -15.09 -10.95
N VAL A 353 -8.23 -15.59 -10.36
CA VAL A 353 -9.16 -14.80 -9.54
C VAL A 353 -9.38 -15.50 -8.21
N ILE A 354 -9.50 -14.73 -7.13
CA ILE A 354 -9.91 -15.23 -5.82
C ILE A 354 -11.20 -14.52 -5.39
N GLU A 355 -12.15 -15.31 -4.86
CA GLU A 355 -13.41 -14.84 -4.30
C GLU A 355 -13.61 -15.35 -2.89
N ALA A 356 -14.32 -14.58 -2.07
CA ALA A 356 -14.76 -14.99 -0.74
C ALA A 356 -16.29 -14.90 -0.65
N ARG A 357 -16.91 -15.91 -0.04
CA ARG A 357 -18.33 -15.93 0.28
C ARG A 357 -18.50 -16.40 1.73
N SER A 358 -19.42 -15.81 2.43
CA SER A 358 -19.74 -16.18 3.81
C SER A 358 -21.22 -16.03 4.06
N ASP A 359 -21.80 -17.06 4.67
CA ASP A 359 -23.17 -17.07 5.15
C ASP A 359 -23.23 -17.59 6.60
N THR A 360 -24.40 -17.85 7.11
CA THR A 360 -24.60 -18.32 8.50
C THR A 360 -24.12 -19.74 8.74
N THR A 361 -23.72 -20.49 7.73
CA THR A 361 -23.33 -21.90 7.81
C THR A 361 -21.84 -22.11 7.52
N GLU A 362 -21.33 -21.43 6.50
CA GLU A 362 -19.93 -21.61 6.07
C GLU A 362 -19.31 -20.33 5.49
N THR A 363 -18.00 -20.25 5.59
CA THR A 363 -17.17 -19.33 4.83
C THR A 363 -16.38 -20.11 3.79
N SER A 364 -16.34 -19.61 2.56
CA SER A 364 -15.61 -20.24 1.44
C SER A 364 -14.73 -19.23 0.71
N PHE A 365 -13.50 -19.66 0.44
CA PHE A 365 -12.55 -18.97 -0.44
C PHE A 365 -12.34 -19.81 -1.69
N SER A 366 -12.61 -19.24 -2.85
CA SER A 366 -12.49 -19.92 -4.15
C SER A 366 -11.44 -19.24 -5.00
N VAL A 367 -10.44 -20.00 -5.47
CA VAL A 367 -9.38 -19.52 -6.36
C VAL A 367 -9.53 -20.24 -7.69
N SER A 368 -9.58 -19.50 -8.78
CA SER A 368 -9.58 -20.03 -10.15
C SER A 368 -8.28 -19.65 -10.85
N LEU A 369 -7.52 -20.61 -11.31
CA LEU A 369 -6.23 -20.43 -11.97
C LEU A 369 -6.30 -20.95 -13.40
N PRO A 370 -5.89 -20.20 -14.43
CA PRO A 370 -5.76 -20.72 -15.79
C PRO A 370 -4.64 -21.76 -15.83
N ARG A 371 -4.80 -22.80 -16.67
CA ARG A 371 -3.84 -23.90 -16.79
C ARG A 371 -2.63 -23.60 -17.69
N ALA A 372 -2.79 -22.67 -18.61
CA ALA A 372 -1.75 -22.22 -19.50
C ALA A 372 -1.52 -20.73 -19.29
N ASP A 373 -0.29 -20.28 -19.48
CA ASP A 373 0.03 -18.86 -19.55
C ASP A 373 -0.76 -18.27 -20.73
N PRO A 374 -1.56 -17.21 -20.55
CA PRO A 374 -2.15 -16.49 -21.66
C PRO A 374 -1.01 -15.84 -22.44
N SER A 375 -0.65 -16.46 -23.57
CA SER A 375 0.36 -15.99 -24.54
C SER A 375 -0.02 -14.64 -25.15
#